data_348c005d78cf7d3e36d0a4cfea476f4b
#
_entry.id   348c005d78cf7d3e36d0a4cfea476f4b
#
_cell.length_a   1.000
_cell.length_b   1.000
_cell.length_c   1.000
_cell.angle_alpha   90.00
_cell.angle_beta   90.00
_cell.angle_gamma   90.00
#
_symmetry.space_group_name_H-M   'P 1'
#
loop_
_entity.id
_entity.type
_entity.pdbx_description
1 polymer ?
#
loop_
_entity_poly.entity_id
_entity_poly.type
_entity_poly.pdbx_seq_one_letter_code
_entity_poly.pdbx_strand_id
1 'polypeptide(L)'
;MTSRSTLRWMLGIAIAGLAAACGDARSTPGNDPMTRTDAKVVTWSDGKPAIEVNCGMPGDCQTRAIAMCRESRGNYSVLAMTNMPTRGDAATVRGPASVVVRCG
;
A
#
# COMPACT_ATOMS: atom_id res chain seq x y z
N MET A 1 42.12 13.07 6.28
CA MET A 1 41.39 13.56 5.12
C MET A 1 40.33 12.60 4.62
N THR A 2 40.60 11.31 4.63
CA THR A 2 39.59 10.29 4.29
C THR A 2 38.40 10.27 5.24
N SER A 3 38.57 10.60 6.52
CA SER A 3 37.49 10.64 7.50
C SER A 3 36.42 11.71 7.21
N ARG A 4 36.79 12.82 6.60
CA ARG A 4 35.85 13.86 6.24
C ARG A 4 34.91 13.45 5.10
N SER A 5 35.44 12.74 4.13
CA SER A 5 34.62 12.22 3.03
C SER A 5 33.63 11.18 3.51
N THR A 6 34.08 10.31 4.40
CA THR A 6 33.22 9.28 4.98
C THR A 6 32.05 9.89 5.79
N LEU A 7 32.33 10.97 6.54
CA LEU A 7 31.32 11.65 7.32
C LEU A 7 30.25 12.29 6.42
N ARG A 8 30.64 12.89 5.33
CA ARG A 8 29.71 13.48 4.36
C ARG A 8 28.81 12.45 3.73
N TRP A 9 29.35 11.30 3.44
CA TRP A 9 28.58 10.18 2.89
C TRP A 9 27.50 9.69 3.85
N MET A 10 27.84 9.56 5.12
CA MET A 10 26.87 9.12 6.13
C MET A 10 25.72 10.09 6.29
N LEU A 11 25.99 11.39 6.28
CA LEU A 11 24.97 12.41 6.38
C LEU A 11 24.03 12.41 5.18
N GLY A 12 24.57 12.24 3.98
CA GLY A 12 23.77 12.16 2.77
C GLY A 12 22.81 10.97 2.75
N ILE A 13 23.30 9.81 3.16
CA ILE A 13 22.48 8.59 3.23
C ILE A 13 21.36 8.72 4.25
N ALA A 14 21.65 9.28 5.42
CA ALA A 14 20.65 9.48 6.46
C ALA A 14 19.50 10.40 6.01
N ILE A 15 19.82 11.49 5.33
CA ILE A 15 18.81 12.43 4.84
C ILE A 15 17.94 11.77 3.75
N ALA A 16 18.54 11.02 2.84
CA ALA A 16 17.80 10.31 1.80
C ALA A 16 16.85 9.26 2.39
N GLY A 17 17.30 8.53 3.41
CA GLY A 17 16.49 7.54 4.08
C GLY A 17 15.27 8.14 4.78
N LEU A 18 15.43 9.28 5.45
CA LEU A 18 14.32 9.98 6.11
C LEU A 18 13.30 10.51 5.09
N ALA A 19 13.76 11.08 4.00
CA ALA A 19 12.87 11.59 2.96
C ALA A 19 12.03 10.46 2.33
N ALA A 20 12.64 9.32 2.05
CA ALA A 20 11.94 8.15 1.52
C ALA A 20 10.89 7.63 2.51
N ALA A 21 11.23 7.54 3.79
CA ALA A 21 10.31 7.07 4.82
C ALA A 21 9.07 7.98 4.95
N CYS A 22 9.24 9.30 4.82
CA CYS A 22 8.13 10.25 4.89
C CYS A 22 7.23 10.22 3.67
N GLY A 23 7.77 9.90 2.48
CA GLY A 23 7.03 9.93 1.22
C GLY A 23 6.24 8.67 0.89
N ASP A 24 6.56 7.53 1.53
CA ASP A 24 6.11 6.22 1.08
C ASP A 24 5.14 5.51 2.04
N ALA A 25 4.47 6.22 2.94
CA ALA A 25 3.56 5.63 3.91
C ALA A 25 2.43 4.83 3.25
N ARG A 26 1.92 5.28 2.09
CA ARG A 26 0.84 4.61 1.38
C ARG A 26 1.30 3.40 0.58
N SER A 27 2.57 3.34 0.23
CA SER A 27 3.13 2.25 -0.58
C SER A 27 3.78 1.15 0.25
N THR A 28 3.73 1.25 1.57
CA THR A 28 4.26 0.25 2.49
C THR A 28 3.14 -0.35 3.33
N PRO A 29 3.29 -1.61 3.82
CA PRO A 29 2.28 -2.20 4.69
C PRO A 29 2.09 -1.40 5.97
N GLY A 30 0.88 -1.46 6.53
CA GLY A 30 0.53 -0.80 7.78
C GLY A 30 -0.69 0.09 7.64
N ASN A 31 -0.97 0.84 8.69
CA ASN A 31 -2.10 1.75 8.74
C ASN A 31 -1.76 3.08 8.07
N ASP A 32 -2.63 3.53 7.19
CA ASP A 32 -2.52 4.84 6.55
C ASP A 32 -3.70 5.72 6.98
N PRO A 33 -3.47 6.69 7.87
CA PRO A 33 -4.54 7.57 8.33
C PRO A 33 -5.13 8.45 7.22
N MET A 34 -4.36 8.75 6.18
CA MET A 34 -4.80 9.63 5.09
C MET A 34 -5.88 8.99 4.25
N THR A 35 -5.77 7.69 3.99
CA THR A 35 -6.77 6.94 3.25
C THR A 35 -7.68 6.11 4.16
N ARG A 36 -7.44 6.10 5.47
CA ARG A 36 -8.17 5.30 6.45
C ARG A 36 -8.17 3.83 6.09
N THR A 37 -7.00 3.33 5.70
CA THR A 37 -6.83 1.95 5.28
C THR A 37 -5.72 1.27 6.07
N ASP A 38 -5.82 -0.05 6.16
CA ASP A 38 -4.77 -0.89 6.71
C ASP A 38 -4.41 -1.94 5.68
N ALA A 39 -3.13 -2.07 5.37
CA ALA A 39 -2.65 -3.00 4.37
C ALA A 39 -1.63 -3.95 4.99
N LYS A 40 -1.73 -5.24 4.64
CA LYS A 40 -0.78 -6.24 5.10
C LYS A 40 -0.47 -7.23 3.99
N VAL A 41 0.74 -7.77 4.02
CA VAL A 41 1.13 -8.85 3.12
C VAL A 41 0.61 -10.16 3.69
N VAL A 42 -0.08 -10.92 2.86
CA VAL A 42 -0.62 -12.24 3.23
C VAL A 42 -0.10 -13.28 2.24
N THR A 43 -0.14 -14.54 2.63
CA THR A 43 0.15 -15.66 1.72
C THR A 43 -1.16 -16.14 1.13
N TRP A 44 -1.28 -16.05 -0.17
CA TRP A 44 -2.48 -16.48 -0.87
C TRP A 44 -2.51 -18.00 -1.03
N SER A 45 -3.64 -18.55 -1.48
CA SER A 45 -3.82 -20.00 -1.62
C SER A 45 -2.85 -20.67 -2.58
N ASP A 46 -2.24 -19.91 -3.49
CA ASP A 46 -1.21 -20.39 -4.41
C ASP A 46 0.21 -20.39 -3.81
N GLY A 47 0.34 -20.04 -2.53
CA GLY A 47 1.62 -19.95 -1.83
C GLY A 47 2.41 -18.69 -2.11
N LYS A 48 1.90 -17.78 -2.94
CA LYS A 48 2.57 -16.53 -3.30
C LYS A 48 2.05 -15.38 -2.45
N PRO A 49 2.86 -14.33 -2.24
CA PRO A 49 2.41 -13.17 -1.48
C PRO A 49 1.32 -12.40 -2.22
N ALA A 50 0.43 -11.81 -1.43
CA ALA A 50 -0.60 -10.89 -1.89
C ALA A 50 -0.75 -9.78 -0.86
N ILE A 51 -1.53 -8.76 -1.17
CA ILE A 51 -1.74 -7.62 -0.30
C ILE A 51 -3.22 -7.57 0.06
N GLU A 52 -3.51 -7.65 1.36
CA GLU A 52 -4.86 -7.45 1.87
C GLU A 52 -5.00 -6.01 2.34
N VAL A 53 -5.99 -5.31 1.79
CA VAL A 53 -6.30 -3.93 2.17
C VAL A 53 -7.67 -3.89 2.82
N ASN A 54 -7.73 -3.40 4.05
CA ASN A 54 -8.96 -3.15 4.77
C ASN A 54 -9.23 -1.65 4.77
N CYS A 55 -10.45 -1.25 4.45
CA CYS A 55 -10.80 0.14 4.30
C CYS A 55 -12.22 0.39 4.82
N GLY A 56 -12.48 1.62 5.24
CA GLY A 56 -13.82 2.04 5.65
C GLY A 56 -14.73 2.30 4.46
N MET A 57 -14.15 2.73 3.34
CA MET A 57 -14.87 3.05 2.11
C MET A 57 -14.23 2.32 0.94
N PRO A 58 -15.02 1.80 -0.01
CA PRO A 58 -14.47 1.06 -1.16
C PRO A 58 -13.46 1.84 -2.00
N GLY A 59 -13.67 3.13 -2.19
CA GLY A 59 -12.74 3.97 -2.93
C GLY A 59 -11.38 4.08 -2.26
N ASP A 60 -11.33 4.05 -0.94
CA ASP A 60 -10.08 4.10 -0.18
C ASP A 60 -9.27 2.83 -0.36
N CYS A 61 -9.92 1.66 -0.46
CA CYS A 61 -9.26 0.41 -0.79
C CYS A 61 -8.55 0.49 -2.13
N GLN A 62 -9.22 1.03 -3.14
CA GLN A 62 -8.67 1.18 -4.48
C GLN A 62 -7.48 2.13 -4.48
N THR A 63 -7.60 3.28 -3.82
CA THR A 63 -6.52 4.24 -3.68
C THR A 63 -5.28 3.61 -3.03
N ARG A 64 -5.50 2.84 -1.97
CA ARG A 64 -4.40 2.17 -1.28
C ARG A 64 -3.77 1.07 -2.13
N ALA A 65 -4.55 0.29 -2.85
CA ALA A 65 -4.04 -0.75 -3.74
C ALA A 65 -3.14 -0.17 -4.83
N ILE A 66 -3.54 0.94 -5.44
CA ILE A 66 -2.73 1.63 -6.44
C ILE A 66 -1.40 2.09 -5.83
N ALA A 67 -1.42 2.67 -4.64
CA ALA A 67 -0.22 3.12 -3.96
C ALA A 67 0.70 1.97 -3.58
N MET A 68 0.15 0.86 -3.08
CA MET A 68 0.91 -0.33 -2.72
C MET A 68 1.57 -0.98 -3.94
N CYS A 69 0.96 -0.85 -5.10
CA CYS A 69 1.47 -1.41 -6.36
C CYS A 69 2.21 -0.38 -7.22
N ARG A 70 2.79 0.61 -6.60
CA ARG A 70 3.50 1.72 -7.24
C ARG A 70 4.59 1.26 -8.22
N GLU A 71 5.34 0.23 -7.87
CA GLU A 71 6.40 -0.32 -8.73
C GLU A 71 5.84 -0.94 -10.02
N SER A 72 4.58 -1.34 -10.01
CA SER A 72 3.85 -1.84 -11.17
C SER A 72 3.01 -0.74 -11.82
N ARG A 73 3.36 0.53 -11.58
CA ARG A 73 2.64 1.72 -12.10
C ARG A 73 1.18 1.77 -11.64
N GLY A 74 0.91 1.25 -10.43
CA GLY A 74 -0.43 1.16 -9.89
C GLY A 74 -1.27 0.03 -10.45
N ASN A 75 -0.72 -0.84 -11.27
CA ASN A 75 -1.44 -1.99 -11.84
C ASN A 75 -1.52 -3.12 -10.82
N TYR A 76 -2.72 -3.67 -10.66
CA TYR A 76 -2.94 -4.79 -9.76
C TYR A 76 -4.08 -5.68 -10.28
N SER A 77 -4.06 -6.94 -9.85
CA SER A 77 -5.14 -7.89 -10.08
C SER A 77 -5.86 -8.15 -8.77
N VAL A 78 -7.18 -8.19 -8.79
CA VAL A 78 -8.00 -8.47 -7.61
C VAL A 78 -8.16 -9.98 -7.46
N LEU A 79 -7.78 -10.49 -6.28
CA LEU A 79 -7.90 -11.91 -5.94
C LEU A 79 -9.17 -12.21 -5.14
N ALA A 80 -9.59 -11.27 -4.29
CA ALA A 80 -10.80 -11.38 -3.49
C ALA A 80 -11.30 -9.99 -3.10
N MET A 81 -12.59 -9.87 -2.88
CA MET A 81 -13.24 -8.64 -2.43
C MET A 81 -14.31 -8.97 -1.38
N THR A 82 -14.45 -8.08 -0.39
CA THR A 82 -15.50 -8.15 0.61
C THR A 82 -16.14 -6.78 0.74
N ASN A 83 -17.47 -6.71 0.63
CA ASN A 83 -18.23 -5.46 0.70
C ASN A 83 -17.76 -4.38 -0.28
N MET A 84 -17.22 -4.80 -1.41
CA MET A 84 -16.84 -3.89 -2.49
C MET A 84 -17.97 -3.81 -3.51
N PRO A 85 -18.40 -2.60 -3.92
CA PRO A 85 -19.46 -2.47 -4.90
C PRO A 85 -19.00 -2.91 -6.29
N THR A 86 -19.90 -3.51 -7.04
CA THR A 86 -19.70 -3.81 -8.45
C THR A 86 -20.75 -3.05 -9.25
N ARG A 87 -20.37 -2.44 -10.35
CA ARG A 87 -21.26 -1.77 -11.31
C ARG A 87 -22.22 -0.75 -10.65
N GLY A 88 -21.71 0.08 -9.72
CA GLY A 88 -22.49 1.15 -9.15
C GLY A 88 -23.37 0.79 -7.98
N ASP A 89 -23.28 -0.42 -7.46
CA ASP A 89 -24.06 -0.88 -6.30
C ASP A 89 -23.52 -0.36 -4.96
N ALA A 90 -22.83 0.78 -4.98
CA ALA A 90 -22.21 1.37 -3.78
C ALA A 90 -23.25 1.63 -2.66
N ALA A 91 -24.50 1.91 -3.02
CA ALA A 91 -25.55 2.18 -2.06
C ALA A 91 -25.93 0.97 -1.19
N THR A 92 -25.60 -0.25 -1.64
CA THR A 92 -25.92 -1.48 -0.91
C THR A 92 -24.78 -1.95 -0.01
N VAL A 93 -23.59 -1.35 -0.13
CA VAL A 93 -22.41 -1.72 0.66
C VAL A 93 -22.56 -1.23 2.09
N ARG A 94 -22.48 -2.14 3.04
CA ARG A 94 -22.55 -1.83 4.48
C ARG A 94 -21.36 -2.43 5.20
N GLY A 95 -20.78 -1.64 6.12
CA GLY A 95 -19.67 -2.08 6.93
C GLY A 95 -18.33 -1.94 6.20
N PRO A 96 -17.26 -2.36 6.85
CA PRO A 96 -15.92 -2.21 6.29
C PRO A 96 -15.73 -3.06 5.03
N ALA A 97 -15.00 -2.49 4.08
CA ALA A 97 -14.65 -3.16 2.85
C ALA A 97 -13.22 -3.70 2.91
N SER A 98 -12.95 -4.74 2.13
CA SER A 98 -11.60 -5.26 1.99
C SER A 98 -11.38 -5.81 0.58
N VAL A 99 -10.13 -5.80 0.18
CA VAL A 99 -9.70 -6.34 -1.10
C VAL A 99 -8.36 -7.03 -0.93
N VAL A 100 -8.16 -8.15 -1.63
CA VAL A 100 -6.86 -8.81 -1.72
C VAL A 100 -6.40 -8.65 -3.16
N VAL A 101 -5.22 -8.08 -3.33
CA VAL A 101 -4.67 -7.76 -4.65
C VAL A 101 -3.26 -8.30 -4.81
N ARG A 102 -2.85 -8.41 -6.05
CA ARG A 102 -1.47 -8.71 -6.42
C ARG A 102 -1.03 -7.71 -7.46
N CYS A 103 0.15 -7.12 -7.26
CA CYS A 103 0.70 -6.13 -8.18
C CYS A 103 1.17 -6.76 -9.50
N GLY A 104 0.98 -6.02 -10.57
CA GLY A 104 1.46 -6.43 -11.89
C GLY A 104 0.42 -6.86 -12.89
#